data_d79b5957662ecb1b3dbcec4fc272a220
#
_entry.id   d79b5957662ecb1b3dbcec4fc272a220
#
_cell.length_a   1.000
_cell.length_b   1.000
_cell.length_c   1.000
_cell.angle_alpha   90.00
_cell.angle_beta   90.00
_cell.angle_gamma   90.00
#
_symmetry.space_group_name_H-M   'P 1'
#
loop_
_entity.id
_entity.type
_entity.pdbx_description
1 polymer ?
#
loop_
_entity_poly.entity_id
_entity_poly.type
_entity_poly.pdbx_seq_one_letter_code
_entity_poly.pdbx_strand_id
1 'polypeptide(L)'
;MEFVGTVSCEVSEWSAWSGCAEPCKATFRVRRRQVVREPQNGGAPCPLAQEYAGCAEYWSRRRQECRQSFVFYAVLAVRDPYCVEFQLMFLTPGCLHTSGPHTRWMQYLREGHTVCVECQPPALSSGHQQCYGDGQDAKKNQFLQWQAVGAPRCRGTWKRIRRLSSCTCPTVHSFLFI
;
A
#
# COMPACT_ATOMS: atom_id res chain seq x y z
N MET A 1 38.40 -4.03 -36.14
CA MET A 1 37.24 -4.58 -35.43
C MET A 1 36.79 -3.55 -34.42
N GLU A 2 35.75 -2.81 -34.73
CA GLU A 2 35.16 -1.92 -33.74
C GLU A 2 34.28 -2.73 -32.77
N PHE A 3 34.60 -2.68 -31.49
CA PHE A 3 33.77 -3.25 -30.45
C PHE A 3 32.59 -2.32 -30.25
N VAL A 4 31.40 -2.72 -30.71
CA VAL A 4 30.17 -2.03 -30.39
C VAL A 4 29.68 -2.56 -29.05
N GLY A 5 29.80 -1.77 -28.00
CA GLY A 5 29.35 -2.13 -26.69
C GLY A 5 27.82 -2.29 -26.58
N THR A 6 27.37 -3.15 -25.69
CA THR A 6 25.94 -3.26 -25.39
C THR A 6 25.48 -2.02 -24.61
N VAL A 7 24.27 -1.53 -24.94
CA VAL A 7 23.63 -0.42 -24.24
C VAL A 7 22.34 -0.95 -23.62
N SER A 8 22.26 -0.94 -22.32
CA SER A 8 21.04 -1.29 -21.60
C SER A 8 20.05 -0.14 -21.59
N CYS A 9 18.76 -0.47 -21.52
CA CYS A 9 17.72 0.54 -21.38
C CYS A 9 17.95 1.38 -20.12
N GLU A 10 17.82 2.68 -20.27
CA GLU A 10 17.87 3.63 -19.18
C GLU A 10 16.52 4.33 -19.06
N VAL A 11 15.97 4.36 -17.87
CA VAL A 11 14.69 5.01 -17.58
C VAL A 11 14.86 6.17 -16.63
N SER A 12 13.94 7.12 -16.68
CA SER A 12 13.91 8.25 -15.77
C SER A 12 13.53 7.80 -14.34
N GLU A 13 13.69 8.69 -13.41
CA GLU A 13 13.09 8.54 -12.08
C GLU A 13 11.56 8.39 -12.19
N TRP A 14 10.98 7.71 -11.22
CA TRP A 14 9.54 7.60 -11.12
C TRP A 14 8.91 8.97 -10.84
N SER A 15 7.78 9.24 -11.48
CA SER A 15 6.92 10.36 -11.09
C SER A 15 6.39 10.14 -9.67
N ALA A 16 5.86 11.18 -9.08
CA ALA A 16 5.03 11.03 -7.89
C ALA A 16 3.84 10.13 -8.21
N TRP A 17 3.31 9.45 -7.18
CA TRP A 17 2.06 8.72 -7.32
C TRP A 17 0.91 9.68 -7.63
N SER A 18 0.03 9.27 -8.53
CA SER A 18 -1.24 9.97 -8.76
C SER A 18 -2.13 9.88 -7.52
N GLY A 19 -3.16 10.71 -7.44
CA GLY A 19 -4.27 10.48 -6.53
C GLY A 19 -5.02 9.20 -6.87
N CYS A 20 -5.93 8.78 -5.98
CA CYS A 20 -6.80 7.64 -6.24
C CYS A 20 -7.70 7.91 -7.44
N ALA A 21 -7.97 6.89 -8.26
CA ALA A 21 -8.83 7.00 -9.42
C ALA A 21 -10.26 7.42 -9.04
N GLU A 22 -10.74 6.95 -7.88
CA GLU A 22 -12.05 7.32 -7.34
C GLU A 22 -11.94 7.63 -5.85
N PRO A 23 -12.57 8.72 -5.38
CA PRO A 23 -12.62 9.02 -3.95
C PRO A 23 -13.56 8.06 -3.22
N CYS A 24 -13.35 7.89 -1.93
CA CYS A 24 -14.21 7.10 -1.04
C CYS A 24 -14.37 5.62 -1.43
N LYS A 25 -13.48 5.10 -2.24
CA LYS A 25 -13.46 3.70 -2.64
C LYS A 25 -12.04 3.16 -2.60
N ALA A 26 -11.91 1.88 -2.33
CA ALA A 26 -10.68 1.18 -2.60
C ALA A 26 -10.51 1.09 -4.13
N THR A 27 -9.45 1.66 -4.64
CA THR A 27 -9.18 1.78 -6.07
C THR A 27 -7.67 1.70 -6.31
N PHE A 28 -7.16 2.33 -7.34
CA PHE A 28 -5.75 2.32 -7.67
C PHE A 28 -5.20 3.73 -7.86
N ARG A 29 -3.90 3.84 -7.72
CA ARG A 29 -3.07 4.99 -8.11
C ARG A 29 -2.00 4.52 -9.08
N VAL A 30 -1.41 5.43 -9.79
CA VAL A 30 -0.42 5.12 -10.82
C VAL A 30 0.78 6.05 -10.69
N ARG A 31 1.95 5.54 -11.00
CA ARG A 31 3.15 6.32 -11.25
C ARG A 31 3.77 5.92 -12.57
N ARG A 32 4.50 6.83 -13.19
CA ARG A 32 5.09 6.63 -14.51
C ARG A 32 6.53 7.09 -14.54
N ARG A 33 7.26 6.52 -15.47
CA ARG A 33 8.60 6.95 -15.84
C ARG A 33 8.75 6.84 -17.34
N GLN A 34 9.76 7.51 -17.89
CA GLN A 34 10.02 7.54 -19.33
C GLN A 34 11.29 6.79 -19.64
N VAL A 35 11.34 6.22 -20.85
CA VAL A 35 12.57 5.67 -21.39
C VAL A 35 13.48 6.82 -21.82
N VAL A 36 14.65 6.91 -21.21
CA VAL A 36 15.66 7.92 -21.52
C VAL A 36 16.56 7.44 -22.66
N ARG A 37 16.86 6.14 -22.66
CA ARG A 37 17.69 5.51 -23.69
C ARG A 37 17.16 4.12 -24.00
N GLU A 38 16.93 3.88 -25.29
CA GLU A 38 16.54 2.56 -25.78
C GLU A 38 17.71 1.56 -25.68
N PRO A 39 17.44 0.28 -25.45
CA PRO A 39 18.49 -0.73 -25.43
C PRO A 39 19.02 -0.97 -26.84
N GLN A 40 20.32 -1.21 -26.95
CA GLN A 40 21.00 -1.48 -28.21
C GLN A 40 21.97 -2.64 -28.04
N ASN A 41 22.23 -3.32 -29.17
CA ASN A 41 23.25 -4.38 -29.26
C ASN A 41 23.12 -5.48 -28.18
N GLY A 42 21.88 -5.91 -27.89
CA GLY A 42 21.63 -6.96 -26.91
C GLY A 42 21.70 -6.49 -25.47
N GLY A 43 21.65 -5.18 -25.21
CA GLY A 43 21.56 -4.65 -23.86
C GLY A 43 20.25 -5.04 -23.17
N ALA A 44 20.19 -4.88 -21.86
CA ALA A 44 19.02 -5.22 -21.06
C ALA A 44 17.77 -4.46 -21.55
N PRO A 45 16.62 -5.14 -21.71
CA PRO A 45 15.39 -4.51 -22.15
C PRO A 45 14.87 -3.51 -21.13
N CYS A 46 13.97 -2.63 -21.57
CA CYS A 46 13.35 -1.64 -20.71
C CYS A 46 12.44 -2.31 -19.66
N PRO A 47 12.59 -1.94 -18.38
CA PRO A 47 11.64 -2.34 -17.36
C PRO A 47 10.30 -1.62 -17.55
N LEU A 48 9.29 -2.03 -16.81
CA LEU A 48 7.97 -1.41 -16.86
C LEU A 48 8.05 0.10 -16.63
N ALA A 49 7.38 0.86 -17.48
CA ALA A 49 7.32 2.32 -17.43
C ALA A 49 6.13 2.84 -16.60
N GLN A 50 5.28 1.96 -16.14
CA GLN A 50 4.07 2.29 -15.40
C GLN A 50 3.84 1.26 -14.32
N GLU A 51 3.46 1.73 -13.15
CA GLU A 51 3.20 0.87 -11.99
C GLU A 51 1.90 1.30 -11.33
N TYR A 52 1.11 0.31 -10.92
CA TYR A 52 -0.14 0.51 -10.22
C TYR A 52 -0.01 0.04 -8.78
N ALA A 53 -0.64 0.76 -7.87
CA ALA A 53 -0.77 0.35 -6.47
C ALA A 53 -2.19 0.58 -6.00
N GLY A 54 -2.59 -0.14 -4.96
CA GLY A 54 -3.85 0.11 -4.29
C GLY A 54 -3.89 1.51 -3.67
N CYS A 55 -5.08 2.07 -3.58
CA CYS A 55 -5.28 3.42 -3.08
C CYS A 55 -6.66 3.58 -2.46
N ALA A 56 -6.73 4.26 -1.33
CA ALA A 56 -8.00 4.62 -0.71
C ALA A 56 -7.92 6.05 -0.18
N GLU A 57 -8.89 6.85 -0.52
CA GLU A 57 -9.06 8.19 0.01
C GLU A 57 -10.26 8.23 0.94
N TYR A 58 -10.06 8.77 2.13
CA TYR A 58 -11.10 8.86 3.17
C TYR A 58 -11.92 10.14 3.06
N TRP A 59 -11.61 10.99 2.08
CA TRP A 59 -12.28 12.27 1.83
C TRP A 59 -12.81 12.35 0.42
N SER A 60 -14.04 12.80 0.29
CA SER A 60 -14.60 13.14 -1.02
C SER A 60 -13.94 14.41 -1.58
N ARG A 61 -14.12 14.65 -2.88
CA ARG A 61 -13.67 15.89 -3.52
C ARG A 61 -14.25 17.16 -2.90
N ARG A 62 -15.37 17.03 -2.18
CA ARG A 62 -16.05 18.13 -1.46
C ARG A 62 -15.57 18.29 -0.02
N ARG A 63 -14.44 17.65 0.35
CA ARG A 63 -13.88 17.65 1.72
C ARG A 63 -14.83 17.08 2.78
N GLN A 64 -15.71 16.19 2.39
CA GLN A 64 -16.56 15.45 3.31
C GLN A 64 -15.93 14.10 3.63
N GLU A 65 -16.01 13.68 4.88
CA GLU A 65 -15.56 12.35 5.28
C GLU A 65 -16.36 11.28 4.53
N CYS A 66 -15.65 10.27 4.01
CA CYS A 66 -16.29 9.17 3.31
C CYS A 66 -17.11 8.34 4.28
N ARG A 67 -18.42 8.38 4.13
CA ARG A 67 -19.35 7.57 4.94
C ARG A 67 -19.59 6.23 4.25
N GLN A 68 -19.40 5.13 4.98
CA GLN A 68 -19.88 3.78 4.66
C GLN A 68 -19.35 3.08 3.39
N SER A 69 -18.60 3.73 2.52
CA SER A 69 -18.21 3.14 1.23
C SER A 69 -17.29 1.92 1.36
N PHE A 70 -16.42 1.91 2.34
CA PHE A 70 -15.46 0.80 2.51
C PHE A 70 -16.13 -0.47 3.03
N VAL A 71 -17.13 -0.35 3.89
CA VAL A 71 -17.83 -1.49 4.48
C VAL A 71 -18.74 -2.18 3.48
N PHE A 72 -19.39 -1.42 2.62
CA PHE A 72 -20.40 -1.96 1.69
C PHE A 72 -19.77 -2.77 0.54
N TYR A 73 -18.64 -2.32 0.01
CA TYR A 73 -17.91 -3.06 -1.03
C TYR A 73 -17.24 -4.32 -0.50
N ALA A 74 -16.78 -4.29 0.73
CA ALA A 74 -16.20 -5.46 1.37
C ALA A 74 -17.19 -6.62 1.48
N VAL A 75 -18.46 -6.33 1.75
CA VAL A 75 -19.50 -7.36 1.94
C VAL A 75 -19.92 -8.02 0.61
N LEU A 76 -19.88 -7.28 -0.50
CA LEU A 76 -20.37 -7.77 -1.79
C LEU A 76 -19.31 -8.40 -2.69
N ALA A 77 -18.04 -8.07 -2.50
CA ALA A 77 -16.96 -8.42 -3.44
C ALA A 77 -16.02 -9.52 -2.94
N VAL A 78 -16.13 -9.95 -1.70
CA VAL A 78 -15.08 -10.76 -1.09
C VAL A 78 -15.48 -12.21 -0.91
N ARG A 79 -14.82 -13.07 -1.67
CA ARG A 79 -14.62 -14.45 -1.27
C ARG A 79 -13.40 -14.46 -0.32
N ASP A 80 -13.67 -14.71 0.95
CA ASP A 80 -12.67 -14.97 1.99
C ASP A 80 -11.69 -13.82 2.33
N PRO A 81 -12.19 -12.67 2.85
CA PRO A 81 -11.31 -11.69 3.45
C PRO A 81 -10.58 -12.30 4.65
N TYR A 82 -9.36 -11.88 4.84
CA TYR A 82 -8.62 -12.25 6.04
C TYR A 82 -7.96 -11.02 6.65
N CYS A 83 -7.53 -11.14 7.88
CA CYS A 83 -6.80 -10.08 8.58
C CYS A 83 -5.42 -10.57 8.99
N VAL A 84 -4.49 -9.64 9.08
CA VAL A 84 -3.15 -9.88 9.59
C VAL A 84 -2.89 -8.92 10.75
N GLU A 85 -2.40 -9.46 11.84
CA GLU A 85 -1.95 -8.66 12.97
C GLU A 85 -0.46 -8.34 12.80
N PHE A 86 -0.12 -7.06 12.94
CA PHE A 86 1.25 -6.55 12.95
C PHE A 86 1.53 -5.83 14.25
N GLN A 87 2.74 -6.01 14.75
CA GLN A 87 3.26 -5.23 15.86
C GLN A 87 4.06 -4.05 15.31
N LEU A 88 3.71 -2.84 15.71
CA LEU A 88 4.42 -1.62 15.31
C LEU A 88 5.78 -1.57 16.02
N MET A 89 6.85 -1.48 15.23
CA MET A 89 8.21 -1.47 15.75
C MET A 89 8.81 -0.06 15.73
N PHE A 90 8.56 0.69 14.67
CA PHE A 90 9.07 2.04 14.49
C PHE A 90 8.04 2.91 13.78
N LEU A 91 7.96 4.16 14.19
CA LEU A 91 7.09 5.19 13.62
C LEU A 91 7.87 6.46 13.41
N THR A 92 7.71 7.09 12.24
CA THR A 92 8.30 8.40 12.00
C THR A 92 7.54 9.50 12.78
N PRO A 93 8.21 10.60 13.14
CA PRO A 93 7.56 11.72 13.82
C PRO A 93 6.36 12.31 13.06
N GLY A 94 6.30 12.13 11.73
CA GLY A 94 5.17 12.54 10.91
C GLY A 94 3.84 11.93 11.31
N CYS A 95 3.83 10.79 12.01
CA CYS A 95 2.62 10.19 12.56
C CYS A 95 2.04 10.98 13.75
N LEU A 96 2.86 11.79 14.41
CA LEU A 96 2.46 12.54 15.61
C LEU A 96 1.98 13.97 15.28
N HIS A 97 2.32 14.50 14.12
CA HIS A 97 2.11 15.90 13.77
C HIS A 97 0.93 16.16 12.84
N THR A 98 0.13 15.15 12.59
CA THR A 98 -1.06 15.28 11.75
C THR A 98 -2.26 15.69 12.62
N SER A 99 -2.79 16.88 12.37
CA SER A 99 -4.01 17.38 12.99
C SER A 99 -5.16 17.31 11.99
N GLY A 100 -6.29 16.76 12.41
CA GLY A 100 -7.49 16.69 11.58
C GLY A 100 -8.39 15.54 11.97
N PRO A 101 -9.69 15.61 11.64
CA PRO A 101 -10.64 14.55 12.00
C PRO A 101 -10.37 13.21 11.32
N HIS A 102 -9.68 13.21 10.17
CA HIS A 102 -9.27 12.00 9.44
C HIS A 102 -8.07 11.30 10.04
N THR A 103 -7.47 11.85 11.09
CA THR A 103 -6.29 11.29 11.75
C THR A 103 -6.61 10.57 13.06
N ARG A 104 -7.88 10.32 13.34
CA ARG A 104 -8.31 9.61 14.56
C ARG A 104 -7.65 8.25 14.71
N TRP A 105 -7.48 7.53 13.62
CA TRP A 105 -6.82 6.23 13.63
C TRP A 105 -5.33 6.32 13.99
N MET A 106 -4.69 7.47 13.80
CA MET A 106 -3.26 7.66 14.12
C MET A 106 -2.99 7.64 15.63
N GLN A 107 -3.97 7.92 16.45
CA GLN A 107 -3.81 7.84 17.91
C GLN A 107 -3.48 6.42 18.40
N TYR A 108 -3.79 5.40 17.60
CA TYR A 108 -3.49 4.01 17.90
C TYR A 108 -2.13 3.57 17.38
N LEU A 109 -1.46 4.40 16.59
CA LEU A 109 -0.13 4.12 16.08
C LEU A 109 0.92 4.46 17.13
N ARG A 110 1.31 3.46 17.91
CA ARG A 110 2.35 3.56 18.93
C ARG A 110 3.29 2.37 18.84
N GLU A 111 4.57 2.61 19.07
CA GLU A 111 5.55 1.53 19.13
C GLU A 111 5.17 0.45 20.13
N GLY A 112 5.29 -0.80 19.73
CA GLY A 112 4.92 -1.96 20.54
C GLY A 112 3.45 -2.36 20.49
N HIS A 113 2.56 -1.51 19.97
CA HIS A 113 1.15 -1.83 19.82
C HIS A 113 0.89 -2.74 18.62
N THR A 114 -0.13 -3.56 18.73
CA THR A 114 -0.58 -4.43 17.65
C THR A 114 -1.72 -3.77 16.89
N VAL A 115 -1.63 -3.77 15.58
CA VAL A 115 -2.68 -3.30 14.68
C VAL A 115 -3.21 -4.45 13.85
N CYS A 116 -4.48 -4.37 13.48
CA CYS A 116 -5.17 -5.35 12.66
C CYS A 116 -5.42 -4.78 11.27
N VAL A 117 -4.94 -5.46 10.22
CA VAL A 117 -5.02 -5.00 8.83
C VAL A 117 -5.85 -5.98 8.02
N GLU A 118 -6.89 -5.49 7.38
CA GLU A 118 -7.79 -6.30 6.56
C GLU A 118 -7.25 -6.43 5.14
N CYS A 119 -7.26 -7.66 4.64
CA CYS A 119 -6.92 -7.96 3.26
C CYS A 119 -8.21 -8.12 2.46
N GLN A 120 -8.48 -7.18 1.57
CA GLN A 120 -9.66 -7.18 0.71
C GLN A 120 -9.35 -6.55 -0.65
N PRO A 121 -10.19 -6.75 -1.66
CA PRO A 121 -9.96 -6.09 -2.95
C PRO A 121 -9.91 -4.55 -2.83
N PRO A 122 -9.10 -3.89 -3.66
CA PRO A 122 -8.29 -4.42 -4.77
C PRO A 122 -6.94 -5.01 -4.37
N ALA A 123 -6.51 -4.90 -3.11
CA ALA A 123 -5.24 -5.45 -2.65
C ALA A 123 -5.23 -7.00 -2.75
N LEU A 124 -6.36 -7.62 -2.47
CA LEU A 124 -6.57 -9.05 -2.71
C LEU A 124 -7.02 -9.24 -4.16
N SER A 125 -6.14 -9.74 -4.99
CA SER A 125 -6.48 -10.05 -6.38
C SER A 125 -7.22 -11.38 -6.50
N SER A 126 -8.05 -11.49 -7.53
CA SER A 126 -8.84 -12.71 -7.79
C SER A 126 -8.01 -13.96 -8.08
N GLY A 127 -6.75 -13.80 -8.45
CA GLY A 127 -5.82 -14.91 -8.72
C GLY A 127 -4.90 -15.27 -7.58
N HIS A 128 -4.87 -14.46 -6.53
CA HIS A 128 -4.01 -14.66 -5.36
C HIS A 128 -4.85 -14.69 -4.09
N GLN A 129 -4.54 -15.61 -3.21
CA GLN A 129 -5.23 -15.73 -1.92
C GLN A 129 -4.56 -14.91 -0.82
N GLN A 130 -3.78 -13.91 -1.21
CA GLN A 130 -3.06 -13.06 -0.28
C GLN A 130 -2.93 -11.64 -0.79
N CYS A 131 -2.82 -10.69 0.12
CA CYS A 131 -2.49 -9.31 -0.20
C CYS A 131 -0.99 -9.13 -0.33
N TYR A 132 -0.61 -8.31 -1.29
CA TYR A 132 0.78 -7.92 -1.45
C TYR A 132 1.26 -7.17 -0.19
N GLY A 133 2.42 -7.55 0.31
CA GLY A 133 2.97 -6.91 1.50
C GLY A 133 2.43 -7.43 2.84
N ASP A 134 1.62 -8.49 2.84
CA ASP A 134 1.10 -9.09 4.07
C ASP A 134 2.16 -9.81 4.92
N GLY A 135 3.35 -10.00 4.37
CA GLY A 135 4.47 -10.61 5.07
C GLY A 135 4.43 -12.12 5.19
N GLN A 136 3.54 -12.79 4.45
CA GLN A 136 3.45 -14.26 4.49
C GLN A 136 4.77 -14.92 4.12
N ASP A 137 5.50 -14.35 3.15
CA ASP A 137 6.79 -14.86 2.69
C ASP A 137 7.98 -14.26 3.47
N ALA A 138 7.71 -13.43 4.46
CA ALA A 138 8.76 -12.82 5.27
C ALA A 138 9.37 -13.83 6.23
N LYS A 139 10.68 -13.72 6.43
CA LYS A 139 11.39 -14.50 7.44
C LYS A 139 10.87 -14.14 8.83
N LYS A 140 10.90 -15.13 9.74
CA LYS A 140 10.56 -14.88 11.15
C LYS A 140 11.38 -13.70 11.69
N ASN A 141 10.68 -12.75 12.32
CA ASN A 141 11.25 -11.50 12.84
C ASN A 141 11.73 -10.50 11.79
N GLN A 142 11.38 -10.66 10.53
CA GLN A 142 11.65 -9.66 9.51
C GLN A 142 10.77 -8.42 9.73
N PHE A 143 11.38 -7.24 9.70
CA PHE A 143 10.64 -5.98 9.74
C PHE A 143 10.17 -5.61 8.34
N LEU A 144 8.90 -5.32 8.23
CA LEU A 144 8.24 -4.90 6.99
C LEU A 144 7.98 -3.40 7.05
N GLN A 145 8.07 -2.74 5.93
CA GLN A 145 7.81 -1.30 5.85
C GLN A 145 6.35 -1.04 5.54
N TRP A 146 5.82 0.00 6.12
CA TRP A 146 4.47 0.49 5.88
C TRP A 146 4.47 2.01 5.75
N GLN A 147 3.46 2.53 5.07
CA GLN A 147 3.23 3.95 4.89
C GLN A 147 1.74 4.24 4.98
N ALA A 148 1.38 5.31 5.69
CA ALA A 148 -0.01 5.72 5.80
C ALA A 148 -0.51 6.34 4.50
N VAL A 149 -1.71 5.96 4.10
CA VAL A 149 -2.40 6.54 2.95
C VAL A 149 -2.91 7.93 3.33
N GLY A 150 -2.61 8.91 2.48
CA GLY A 150 -3.00 10.30 2.74
C GLY A 150 -2.10 11.05 3.73
N ALA A 151 -1.15 10.36 4.38
CA ALA A 151 -0.18 10.94 5.28
C ALA A 151 1.21 10.36 5.01
N PRO A 152 1.87 10.73 3.89
CA PRO A 152 3.12 10.10 3.46
C PRO A 152 4.29 10.28 4.42
N ARG A 153 4.21 11.24 5.31
CA ARG A 153 5.21 11.45 6.37
C ARG A 153 5.03 10.49 7.55
N CYS A 154 3.86 9.84 7.65
CA CYS A 154 3.60 8.80 8.63
C CYS A 154 3.94 7.45 8.01
N ARG A 155 5.05 6.89 8.39
CA ARG A 155 5.55 5.60 7.93
C ARG A 155 6.38 4.94 9.02
N GLY A 156 6.69 3.70 8.83
CA GLY A 156 7.48 3.00 9.81
C GLY A 156 7.75 1.56 9.44
N THR A 157 8.08 0.77 10.44
CA THR A 157 8.26 -0.66 10.30
C THR A 157 7.34 -1.39 11.26
N TRP A 158 6.91 -2.57 10.85
CA TRP A 158 6.16 -3.48 11.69
C TRP A 158 6.60 -4.92 11.48
N LYS A 159 6.17 -5.77 12.39
CA LYS A 159 6.47 -7.20 12.40
C LYS A 159 5.17 -7.97 12.31
N ARG A 160 5.11 -8.92 11.37
CA ARG A 160 3.96 -9.80 11.25
C ARG A 160 3.85 -10.71 12.47
N ILE A 161 2.66 -10.72 13.09
CA ILE A 161 2.39 -11.57 14.25
C ILE A 161 1.66 -12.83 13.80
N ARG A 162 0.47 -12.69 13.18
CA ARG A 162 -0.33 -13.82 12.74
C ARG A 162 -1.37 -13.42 11.72
N ARG A 163 -1.83 -14.41 10.97
CA ARG A 163 -2.99 -14.29 10.07
C ARG A 163 -4.24 -14.78 10.81
N LEU A 164 -5.33 -14.06 10.65
CA LEU A 164 -6.64 -14.43 11.14
C LEU A 164 -7.54 -14.77 9.96
N SER A 165 -8.02 -15.99 9.88
CA SER A 165 -8.93 -16.44 8.81
C SER A 165 -10.32 -15.82 8.94
N SER A 166 -10.72 -15.45 10.15
CA SER A 166 -11.93 -14.67 10.42
C SER A 166 -11.52 -13.27 10.88
N CYS A 167 -11.93 -12.27 10.11
CA CYS A 167 -11.55 -10.89 10.37
C CYS A 167 -12.40 -10.31 11.49
N THR A 168 -11.82 -10.16 12.66
CA THR A 168 -12.46 -9.59 13.85
C THR A 168 -11.73 -8.36 14.35
N CYS A 169 -11.15 -7.57 13.40
CA CYS A 169 -10.46 -6.34 13.76
C CYS A 169 -11.42 -5.37 14.47
N PRO A 170 -11.01 -4.77 15.58
CA PRO A 170 -11.77 -3.69 16.19
C PRO A 170 -11.94 -2.54 15.18
N THR A 171 -13.14 -1.99 15.07
CA THR A 171 -13.43 -0.90 14.11
C THR A 171 -12.52 0.32 14.27
N VAL A 172 -12.07 0.56 15.49
CA VAL A 172 -11.15 1.66 15.81
C VAL A 172 -9.69 1.37 15.45
N HIS A 173 -9.34 0.11 15.23
CA HIS A 173 -7.98 -0.34 14.87
C HIS A 173 -7.93 -1.02 13.51
N SER A 174 -8.98 -0.90 12.73
CA SER A 174 -9.08 -1.55 11.43
C SER A 174 -8.35 -0.73 10.39
N PHE A 175 -7.36 -1.35 9.76
CA PHE A 175 -6.60 -0.78 8.66
C PHE A 175 -6.76 -1.69 7.44
N LEU A 176 -6.54 -1.14 6.25
CA LEU A 176 -6.65 -1.87 5.00
C LEU A 176 -5.30 -2.00 4.31
N PHE A 177 -5.02 -3.16 3.74
CA PHE A 177 -3.98 -3.30 2.73
C PHE A 177 -4.43 -2.57 1.46
N ILE A 178 -3.48 -1.91 0.85
CA ILE A 178 -3.73 -1.17 -0.38
C ILE A 178 -2.70 -1.54 -1.43
#